data_a4e0f8b7b891bc875f165a4eec9aff44
#
_entry.id   a4e0f8b7b891bc875f165a4eec9aff44
#
_cell.length_a   1.000
_cell.length_b   1.000
_cell.length_c   1.000
_cell.angle_alpha   90.00
_cell.angle_beta   90.00
_cell.angle_gamma   90.00
#
_symmetry.space_group_name_H-M   'P 1'
#
loop_
_entity.id
_entity.type
_entity.pdbx_description
1 polymer ?
#
loop_
_entity_poly.entity_id
_entity_poly.type
_entity_poly.pdbx_seq_one_letter_code
_entity_poly.pdbx_strand_id
1 'polypeptide(L)'
;TILPDEEFSLTAMCSFNSKFINSQFATLDCVEKFADEIAPARTFVFVRDIEPLLKANLIKGGDLDNAIVIYEKQTTQERLDSLADMLKVERRDANELGYIQHKPLVWENECTRHKLLDIIGDMALIGKPIKGRIIATRPGHTINNKFARQMRREIRKHEIQAPIYDPNETPIMDNIRIRELLPHRYPMQLVDKVVALGATSIVGVKNVTANEPFFTGHFPQEPVMPGVLQIEAMAQCGGLLVLNTLEEPERWSTYFMKIDDVKFRQKVVPGDTLLFKVDLLSPLRHGISSMKGYVFVGDHVVSEATFTAQIVKNK
;
A
#
# COMPACT_ATOMS: atom_id res chain seq x y z
N THR A 1 9.08 9.75 -12.57
CA THR A 1 7.96 9.36 -13.47
C THR A 1 7.74 7.86 -13.38
N ILE A 2 6.47 7.42 -13.35
CA ILE A 2 6.09 6.01 -13.56
C ILE A 2 5.30 5.98 -14.86
N LEU A 3 5.60 5.01 -15.71
CA LEU A 3 4.93 4.75 -16.97
C LEU A 3 4.31 3.35 -16.92
N PRO A 4 3.14 3.13 -17.54
CA PRO A 4 2.59 1.78 -17.70
C PRO A 4 3.55 0.89 -18.47
N ASP A 5 3.74 -0.35 -17.99
CA ASP A 5 4.49 -1.40 -18.68
C ASP A 5 4.00 -2.76 -18.18
N GLU A 6 4.24 -3.82 -18.94
CA GLU A 6 3.81 -5.17 -18.57
C GLU A 6 4.71 -5.79 -17.49
N GLU A 7 5.94 -5.30 -17.36
CA GLU A 7 6.91 -5.76 -16.37
C GLU A 7 7.47 -4.57 -15.57
N PHE A 8 8.06 -4.88 -14.42
CA PHE A 8 8.76 -3.88 -13.63
C PHE A 8 10.13 -3.59 -14.25
N SER A 9 10.41 -2.32 -14.51
CA SER A 9 11.75 -1.85 -14.86
C SER A 9 12.05 -0.52 -14.20
N LEU A 10 13.34 -0.24 -13.98
CA LEU A 10 13.79 0.95 -13.28
C LEU A 10 15.04 1.54 -13.92
N THR A 11 14.99 2.82 -14.28
CA THR A 11 16.15 3.58 -14.77
C THR A 11 16.40 4.75 -13.86
N ALA A 12 17.65 4.98 -13.46
CA ALA A 12 18.07 6.17 -12.74
C ALA A 12 19.16 6.93 -13.50
N MET A 13 19.03 8.25 -13.51
CA MET A 13 20.04 9.19 -14.00
C MET A 13 20.51 10.05 -12.83
N CYS A 14 21.79 9.99 -12.53
CA CYS A 14 22.41 10.70 -11.42
C CYS A 14 23.47 11.69 -11.94
N SER A 15 23.51 12.86 -11.34
CA SER A 15 24.58 13.83 -11.55
C SER A 15 25.09 14.26 -10.19
N PHE A 16 26.35 14.00 -9.92
CA PHE A 16 26.95 14.17 -8.59
C PHE A 16 27.70 15.50 -8.45
N ASN A 17 27.79 16.27 -9.51
CA ASN A 17 28.53 17.53 -9.55
C ASN A 17 29.97 17.38 -9.02
N SER A 18 30.64 16.31 -9.45
CA SER A 18 31.99 15.93 -9.05
C SER A 18 32.88 15.74 -10.28
N LYS A 19 34.17 15.99 -10.13
CA LYS A 19 35.15 15.75 -11.19
C LYS A 19 35.44 14.24 -11.38
N PHE A 20 35.21 13.44 -10.39
CA PHE A 20 35.47 11.98 -10.38
C PHE A 20 34.26 11.17 -10.76
N ILE A 21 33.06 11.66 -10.43
CA ILE A 21 31.81 11.00 -10.82
C ILE A 21 31.03 11.98 -11.67
N ASN A 22 31.06 11.75 -12.97
CA ASN A 22 30.22 12.46 -13.94
C ASN A 22 28.74 12.04 -13.81
N SER A 23 27.91 12.58 -14.69
CA SER A 23 26.56 12.07 -14.85
C SER A 23 26.60 10.59 -15.25
N GLN A 24 25.92 9.76 -14.50
CA GLN A 24 25.82 8.32 -14.71
C GLN A 24 24.37 7.91 -14.85
N PHE A 25 24.13 6.82 -15.55
CA PHE A 25 22.85 6.16 -15.56
C PHE A 25 23.02 4.67 -15.27
N ALA A 26 21.96 4.05 -14.74
CA ALA A 26 21.86 2.61 -14.58
C ALA A 26 20.41 2.19 -14.83
N THR A 27 20.23 0.98 -15.31
CA THR A 27 18.90 0.40 -15.55
C THR A 27 18.85 -1.01 -14.96
N LEU A 28 17.72 -1.33 -14.37
CA LEU A 28 17.29 -2.69 -14.05
C LEU A 28 16.11 -3.02 -14.96
N ASP A 29 16.30 -3.90 -15.91
CA ASP A 29 15.29 -4.22 -16.92
C ASP A 29 14.21 -5.18 -16.42
N CYS A 30 14.56 -6.04 -15.46
CA CYS A 30 13.66 -6.98 -14.82
C CYS A 30 14.11 -7.30 -13.39
N VAL A 31 13.18 -7.74 -12.55
CA VAL A 31 13.43 -7.99 -11.12
C VAL A 31 14.40 -9.16 -10.89
N GLU A 32 14.40 -10.15 -11.76
CA GLU A 32 15.23 -11.34 -11.67
C GLU A 32 16.73 -11.02 -11.66
N LYS A 33 17.12 -9.93 -12.33
CA LYS A 33 18.52 -9.47 -12.38
C LYS A 33 18.97 -8.68 -11.13
N PHE A 34 18.06 -8.41 -10.20
CA PHE A 34 18.35 -7.58 -9.03
C PHE A 34 19.53 -8.11 -8.21
N ALA A 35 19.56 -9.42 -7.96
CA ALA A 35 20.59 -10.05 -7.14
C ALA A 35 22.00 -9.89 -7.72
N ASP A 36 22.11 -10.00 -9.04
CA ASP A 36 23.41 -9.98 -9.73
C ASP A 36 23.86 -8.58 -10.14
N GLU A 37 22.91 -7.72 -10.51
CA GLU A 37 23.25 -6.43 -11.10
C GLU A 37 23.12 -5.23 -10.14
N ILE A 38 22.33 -5.34 -9.07
CA ILE A 38 22.03 -4.21 -8.18
C ILE A 38 22.45 -4.47 -6.75
N ALA A 39 22.13 -5.64 -6.18
CA ALA A 39 22.37 -5.92 -4.77
C ALA A 39 23.84 -5.79 -4.33
N PRO A 40 24.85 -6.11 -5.17
CA PRO A 40 26.25 -5.94 -4.79
C PRO A 40 26.75 -4.50 -4.80
N ALA A 41 25.97 -3.53 -5.30
CA ALA A 41 26.39 -2.13 -5.40
C ALA A 41 26.51 -1.48 -4.03
N ARG A 42 27.73 -1.06 -3.68
CA ARG A 42 28.03 -0.40 -2.40
C ARG A 42 27.48 1.01 -2.37
N THR A 43 27.14 1.47 -1.15
CA THR A 43 26.82 2.89 -0.93
C THR A 43 28.04 3.77 -1.17
N PHE A 44 27.84 5.08 -1.24
CA PHE A 44 28.94 6.03 -1.45
C PHE A 44 28.72 7.29 -0.61
N VAL A 45 29.84 7.93 -0.26
CA VAL A 45 29.85 9.19 0.49
C VAL A 45 31.02 10.06 0.02
N PHE A 46 30.82 11.37 -0.02
CA PHE A 46 31.90 12.31 -0.27
C PHE A 46 32.58 12.68 1.04
N VAL A 47 33.91 12.77 1.03
CA VAL A 47 34.69 13.14 2.23
C VAL A 47 34.18 14.44 2.85
N ARG A 48 33.74 15.40 2.03
CA ARG A 48 33.16 16.68 2.48
C ARG A 48 31.90 16.51 3.35
N ASP A 49 31.17 15.41 3.18
CA ASP A 49 29.90 15.16 3.85
C ASP A 49 30.05 14.24 5.09
N ILE A 50 31.24 13.62 5.26
CA ILE A 50 31.47 12.66 6.35
C ILE A 50 31.43 13.33 7.73
N GLU A 51 32.09 14.47 7.90
CA GLU A 51 32.18 15.16 9.18
C GLU A 51 30.82 15.59 9.74
N PRO A 52 29.93 16.21 8.97
CA PRO A 52 28.54 16.48 9.41
C PRO A 52 27.77 15.21 9.77
N LEU A 53 27.95 14.13 9.00
CA LEU A 53 27.27 12.85 9.24
C LEU A 53 27.76 12.18 10.53
N LEU A 54 29.08 12.24 10.81
CA LEU A 54 29.65 11.76 12.08
C LEU A 54 29.13 12.57 13.27
N LYS A 55 29.13 13.91 13.17
CA LYS A 55 28.59 14.79 14.23
C LYS A 55 27.10 14.53 14.51
N ALA A 56 26.35 14.21 13.48
CA ALA A 56 24.92 13.85 13.58
C ALA A 56 24.68 12.39 13.99
N ASN A 57 25.74 11.59 14.23
CA ASN A 57 25.65 10.14 14.55
C ASN A 57 24.84 9.34 13.51
N LEU A 58 25.00 9.68 12.23
CA LEU A 58 24.29 9.04 11.12
C LEU A 58 25.11 7.91 10.46
N ILE A 59 26.40 7.80 10.74
CA ILE A 59 27.26 6.70 10.29
C ILE A 59 27.29 5.65 11.38
N LYS A 60 26.43 4.62 11.24
CA LYS A 60 26.29 3.55 12.27
C LYS A 60 26.86 2.20 11.85
N GLY A 61 27.19 2.00 10.59
CA GLY A 61 27.67 0.72 10.07
C GLY A 61 28.38 0.84 8.73
N GLY A 62 28.74 2.07 8.33
CA GLY A 62 29.52 2.31 7.11
C GLY A 62 31.00 2.06 7.36
N ASP A 63 31.60 1.22 6.53
CA ASP A 63 33.05 0.98 6.44
C ASP A 63 33.50 0.94 4.97
N LEU A 64 34.80 0.76 4.72
CA LEU A 64 35.35 0.74 3.36
C LEU A 64 35.01 -0.56 2.59
N ASP A 65 34.40 -1.55 3.24
CA ASP A 65 33.93 -2.77 2.58
C ASP A 65 32.53 -2.59 1.97
N ASN A 66 31.71 -1.76 2.60
CA ASN A 66 30.32 -1.52 2.19
C ASN A 66 30.04 -0.12 1.64
N ALA A 67 31.03 0.78 1.66
CA ALA A 67 30.91 2.14 1.18
C ALA A 67 32.10 2.54 0.31
N ILE A 68 31.80 3.28 -0.76
CA ILE A 68 32.81 3.95 -1.62
C ILE A 68 32.95 5.38 -1.10
N VAL A 69 34.15 5.72 -0.63
CA VAL A 69 34.45 7.08 -0.18
C VAL A 69 35.09 7.88 -1.31
N ILE A 70 34.56 9.05 -1.59
CA ILE A 70 34.99 9.89 -2.71
C ILE A 70 35.67 11.13 -2.17
N TYR A 71 36.97 11.21 -2.38
CA TYR A 71 37.79 12.36 -2.05
C TYR A 71 38.03 13.22 -3.30
N GLU A 72 37.18 14.20 -3.49
CA GLU A 72 37.15 15.01 -4.72
C GLU A 72 37.62 16.44 -4.54
N LYS A 73 37.68 16.94 -3.32
CA LYS A 73 38.09 18.29 -2.97
C LYS A 73 39.18 18.26 -1.95
N GLN A 74 40.34 18.79 -2.34
CA GLN A 74 41.48 18.84 -1.45
C GLN A 74 41.15 19.58 -0.15
N THR A 75 41.64 19.02 0.96
CA THR A 75 41.55 19.59 2.30
C THR A 75 42.95 19.60 2.92
N THR A 76 43.12 20.12 4.13
CA THR A 76 44.40 20.04 4.83
C THR A 76 44.73 18.64 5.27
N GLN A 77 46.03 18.28 5.31
CA GLN A 77 46.46 16.97 5.75
C GLN A 77 45.94 16.64 7.16
N GLU A 78 46.02 17.60 8.09
CA GLU A 78 45.56 17.47 9.47
C GLU A 78 44.07 17.08 9.56
N ARG A 79 43.24 17.68 8.71
CA ARG A 79 41.83 17.38 8.67
C ARG A 79 41.54 16.00 8.10
N LEU A 80 42.28 15.63 7.04
CA LEU A 80 42.14 14.29 6.45
C LEU A 80 42.59 13.20 7.43
N ASP A 81 43.71 13.43 8.13
CA ASP A 81 44.21 12.52 9.17
C ASP A 81 43.23 12.38 10.33
N SER A 82 42.66 13.50 10.80
CA SER A 82 41.63 13.47 11.85
C SER A 82 40.41 12.65 11.45
N LEU A 83 39.99 12.74 10.19
CA LEU A 83 38.87 11.91 9.67
C LEU A 83 39.28 10.44 9.58
N ALA A 84 40.49 10.14 9.15
CA ALA A 84 41.03 8.78 9.10
C ALA A 84 41.08 8.12 10.49
N ASP A 85 41.55 8.88 11.49
CA ASP A 85 41.61 8.40 12.89
C ASP A 85 40.20 8.17 13.47
N MET A 86 39.23 9.07 13.20
CA MET A 86 37.83 8.89 13.62
C MET A 86 37.17 7.66 12.98
N LEU A 87 37.47 7.39 11.73
CA LEU A 87 36.92 6.26 10.97
C LEU A 87 37.75 4.98 11.14
N LYS A 88 38.92 5.07 11.81
CA LYS A 88 39.88 3.96 12.01
C LYS A 88 40.34 3.34 10.68
N VAL A 89 40.63 4.20 9.70
CA VAL A 89 41.17 3.82 8.40
C VAL A 89 42.57 4.36 8.21
N GLU A 90 43.30 3.82 7.24
CA GLU A 90 44.66 4.28 6.93
C GLU A 90 44.68 5.74 6.48
N ARG A 91 45.67 6.49 6.93
CA ARG A 91 45.92 7.87 6.52
C ARG A 91 46.41 7.90 5.07
N ARG A 92 46.03 8.96 4.32
CA ARG A 92 46.39 9.17 2.93
C ARG A 92 46.96 10.57 2.74
N ASP A 93 47.72 10.73 1.65
CA ASP A 93 48.20 12.06 1.22
C ASP A 93 47.01 12.92 0.79
N ALA A 94 46.91 14.13 1.34
CA ALA A 94 45.85 15.08 0.99
C ALA A 94 45.90 15.57 -0.45
N ASN A 95 46.97 15.32 -1.16
CA ASN A 95 47.12 15.64 -2.59
C ASN A 95 46.57 14.53 -3.50
N GLU A 96 46.35 13.33 -2.97
CA GLU A 96 45.84 12.17 -3.74
C GLU A 96 44.31 12.14 -3.76
N LEU A 97 43.73 12.91 -4.69
CA LEU A 97 42.27 12.87 -4.92
C LEU A 97 41.85 11.60 -5.64
N GLY A 98 40.64 11.14 -5.36
CA GLY A 98 40.03 9.94 -6.01
C GLY A 98 39.15 9.12 -5.10
N TYR A 99 39.05 7.85 -5.41
CA TYR A 99 38.29 6.90 -4.58
C TYR A 99 39.15 6.37 -3.43
N ILE A 100 38.59 6.38 -2.24
CA ILE A 100 39.13 5.70 -1.06
C ILE A 100 38.32 4.42 -0.85
N GLN A 101 38.93 3.27 -1.13
CA GLN A 101 38.25 1.98 -1.10
C GLN A 101 39.24 0.82 -0.92
N HIS A 102 38.84 -0.24 -0.28
CA HIS A 102 39.64 -1.46 -0.14
C HIS A 102 39.55 -2.38 -1.37
N LYS A 103 38.41 -2.31 -2.10
CA LYS A 103 38.14 -3.15 -3.27
C LYS A 103 37.84 -2.26 -4.48
N PRO A 104 38.25 -2.66 -5.70
CA PRO A 104 37.92 -1.92 -6.90
C PRO A 104 36.40 -1.77 -7.06
N LEU A 105 35.98 -0.84 -7.90
CA LEU A 105 34.57 -0.72 -8.28
C LEU A 105 34.13 -2.00 -8.99
N VAL A 106 32.94 -2.51 -8.64
CA VAL A 106 32.35 -3.65 -9.35
C VAL A 106 31.89 -3.24 -10.74
N TRP A 107 31.38 -1.99 -10.84
CA TRP A 107 30.99 -1.35 -12.11
C TRP A 107 31.40 0.12 -12.10
N GLU A 108 31.70 0.67 -13.25
CA GLU A 108 32.00 2.11 -13.38
C GLU A 108 30.85 2.98 -12.87
N ASN A 109 29.60 2.51 -13.00
CA ASN A 109 28.39 3.18 -12.55
C ASN A 109 27.84 2.63 -11.21
N GLU A 110 28.69 2.04 -10.37
CA GLU A 110 28.28 1.41 -9.11
C GLU A 110 27.49 2.36 -8.21
N CYS A 111 27.87 3.62 -8.11
CA CYS A 111 27.14 4.63 -7.34
C CYS A 111 25.69 4.82 -7.82
N THR A 112 25.48 4.78 -9.13
CA THR A 112 24.10 4.89 -9.67
C THR A 112 23.33 3.60 -9.55
N ARG A 113 24.00 2.44 -9.62
CA ARG A 113 23.35 1.14 -9.29
C ARG A 113 22.88 1.10 -7.85
N HIS A 114 23.67 1.63 -6.92
CA HIS A 114 23.21 1.79 -5.53
C HIS A 114 22.00 2.71 -5.43
N LYS A 115 21.87 3.74 -6.25
CA LYS A 115 20.66 4.57 -6.30
C LYS A 115 19.42 3.81 -6.81
N LEU A 116 19.58 2.81 -7.67
CA LEU A 116 18.47 1.89 -8.01
C LEU A 116 18.03 1.08 -6.79
N LEU A 117 18.99 0.56 -6.01
CA LEU A 117 18.71 -0.15 -4.76
C LEU A 117 17.94 0.72 -3.78
N ASP A 118 18.38 1.97 -3.58
CA ASP A 118 17.68 2.96 -2.74
C ASP A 118 16.24 3.18 -3.19
N ILE A 119 16.00 3.34 -4.51
CA ILE A 119 14.65 3.54 -5.06
C ILE A 119 13.77 2.33 -4.79
N ILE A 120 14.28 1.10 -5.03
CA ILE A 120 13.51 -0.14 -4.81
C ILE A 120 13.10 -0.25 -3.34
N GLY A 121 14.04 -0.01 -2.41
CA GLY A 121 13.76 -0.01 -0.97
C GLY A 121 12.74 1.06 -0.56
N ASP A 122 12.89 2.29 -1.06
CA ASP A 122 11.98 3.39 -0.74
C ASP A 122 10.57 3.16 -1.34
N MET A 123 10.48 2.58 -2.54
CA MET A 123 9.18 2.26 -3.19
C MET A 123 8.45 1.12 -2.49
N ALA A 124 9.13 0.22 -1.80
CA ALA A 124 8.50 -0.81 -0.96
C ALA A 124 7.57 -0.21 0.11
N LEU A 125 7.81 1.04 0.54
CA LEU A 125 6.95 1.78 1.48
C LEU A 125 5.54 2.09 0.92
N ILE A 126 5.32 1.94 -0.37
CA ILE A 126 3.97 2.02 -0.99
C ILE A 126 3.09 0.88 -0.44
N GLY A 127 3.67 -0.28 -0.14
CA GLY A 127 2.98 -1.46 0.39
C GLY A 127 2.24 -2.29 -0.66
N LYS A 128 2.49 -2.03 -1.95
CA LYS A 128 1.99 -2.80 -3.09
C LYS A 128 3.07 -2.95 -4.14
N PRO A 129 3.15 -4.07 -4.86
CA PRO A 129 4.06 -4.22 -5.98
C PRO A 129 3.72 -3.23 -7.10
N ILE A 130 4.73 -2.78 -7.80
CA ILE A 130 4.59 -1.88 -8.94
C ILE A 130 4.76 -2.70 -10.22
N LYS A 131 3.78 -2.62 -11.12
CA LYS A 131 3.87 -3.08 -12.50
C LYS A 131 4.04 -1.85 -13.38
N GLY A 132 5.19 -1.71 -14.04
CA GLY A 132 5.48 -0.54 -14.86
C GLY A 132 6.95 -0.11 -14.83
N ARG A 133 7.27 0.89 -15.61
CA ARG A 133 8.61 1.46 -15.76
C ARG A 133 8.76 2.70 -14.88
N ILE A 134 9.78 2.71 -14.02
CA ILE A 134 10.16 3.88 -13.23
C ILE A 134 11.37 4.56 -13.88
N ILE A 135 11.27 5.87 -14.10
CA ILE A 135 12.39 6.72 -14.55
C ILE A 135 12.64 7.78 -13.48
N ALA A 136 13.82 7.74 -12.88
CA ALA A 136 14.23 8.64 -11.81
C ALA A 136 15.41 9.52 -12.23
N THR A 137 15.28 10.81 -12.01
CA THR A 137 16.36 11.78 -12.23
C THR A 137 16.77 12.36 -10.89
N ARG A 138 18.06 12.25 -10.55
CA ARG A 138 18.64 12.68 -9.25
C ARG A 138 17.83 12.12 -8.05
N PRO A 139 17.64 10.80 -7.96
CA PRO A 139 16.90 10.19 -6.86
C PRO A 139 17.65 10.37 -5.53
N GLY A 140 16.88 10.34 -4.44
CA GLY A 140 17.39 10.37 -3.09
C GLY A 140 16.26 10.07 -2.10
N HIS A 141 16.56 9.56 -0.91
CA HIS A 141 15.58 9.10 0.07
C HIS A 141 14.46 10.11 0.35
N THR A 142 14.79 11.39 0.48
CA THR A 142 13.77 12.44 0.74
C THR A 142 12.73 12.52 -0.37
N ILE A 143 13.16 12.58 -1.63
CA ILE A 143 12.25 12.71 -2.77
C ILE A 143 11.54 11.38 -3.05
N ASN A 144 12.22 10.24 -2.93
CA ASN A 144 11.65 8.92 -3.11
C ASN A 144 10.55 8.66 -2.08
N ASN A 145 10.80 8.94 -0.80
CA ASN A 145 9.82 8.81 0.28
C ASN A 145 8.61 9.74 0.11
N LYS A 146 8.83 10.98 -0.35
CA LYS A 146 7.74 11.90 -0.66
C LYS A 146 6.87 11.35 -1.80
N PHE A 147 7.50 10.80 -2.82
CA PHE A 147 6.80 10.19 -3.95
C PHE A 147 6.04 8.92 -3.52
N ALA A 148 6.65 8.02 -2.74
CA ALA A 148 5.99 6.84 -2.22
C ALA A 148 4.75 7.18 -1.37
N ARG A 149 4.84 8.22 -0.53
CA ARG A 149 3.69 8.73 0.25
C ARG A 149 2.58 9.28 -0.65
N GLN A 150 2.94 9.97 -1.73
CA GLN A 150 1.96 10.49 -2.69
C GLN A 150 1.25 9.34 -3.41
N MET A 151 2.00 8.36 -3.93
CA MET A 151 1.44 7.17 -4.57
C MET A 151 0.50 6.42 -3.62
N ARG A 152 0.90 6.22 -2.37
CA ARG A 152 0.05 5.58 -1.37
C ARG A 152 -1.26 6.34 -1.11
N ARG A 153 -1.22 7.68 -1.15
CA ARG A 153 -2.45 8.51 -1.04
C ARG A 153 -3.36 8.34 -2.24
N GLU A 154 -2.81 8.34 -3.46
CA GLU A 154 -3.59 8.15 -4.69
C GLU A 154 -4.22 6.75 -4.73
N ILE A 155 -3.45 5.70 -4.41
CA ILE A 155 -3.99 4.33 -4.30
C ILE A 155 -5.16 4.30 -3.31
N ARG A 156 -5.02 4.90 -2.13
CA ARG A 156 -6.10 4.95 -1.14
C ARG A 156 -7.34 5.70 -1.64
N LYS A 157 -7.18 6.78 -2.39
CA LYS A 157 -8.32 7.49 -2.99
C LYS A 157 -9.09 6.58 -3.95
N HIS A 158 -8.38 5.82 -4.78
CA HIS A 158 -9.01 4.88 -5.71
C HIS A 158 -9.64 3.67 -5.01
N GLU A 159 -9.08 3.21 -3.90
CA GLU A 159 -9.66 2.14 -3.08
C GLU A 159 -10.97 2.57 -2.40
N ILE A 160 -11.11 3.86 -2.08
CA ILE A 160 -12.26 4.44 -1.36
C ILE A 160 -13.23 5.15 -2.32
N GLN A 161 -13.12 4.96 -3.63
CA GLN A 161 -14.11 5.49 -4.59
C GLN A 161 -15.43 4.73 -4.48
N ALA A 162 -16.53 5.50 -4.53
CA ALA A 162 -17.87 4.93 -4.61
C ALA A 162 -17.99 4.05 -5.86
N PRO A 163 -18.61 2.87 -5.74
CA PRO A 163 -18.91 2.05 -6.90
C PRO A 163 -19.84 2.79 -7.87
N ILE A 164 -19.66 2.56 -9.16
CA ILE A 164 -20.64 3.03 -10.16
C ILE A 164 -21.92 2.21 -9.96
N TYR A 165 -23.04 2.89 -9.85
CA TYR A 165 -24.33 2.27 -9.64
C TYR A 165 -25.41 2.90 -10.56
N ASP A 166 -26.00 2.09 -11.42
CA ASP A 166 -27.19 2.44 -12.17
C ASP A 166 -28.38 1.62 -11.61
N PRO A 167 -29.42 2.27 -11.06
CA PRO A 167 -30.60 1.58 -10.54
C PRO A 167 -31.38 0.81 -11.60
N ASN A 168 -31.21 1.13 -12.90
CA ASN A 168 -31.91 0.51 -14.02
C ASN A 168 -31.21 -0.75 -14.53
N GLU A 169 -29.98 -1.01 -14.15
CA GLU A 169 -29.27 -2.23 -14.54
C GLU A 169 -29.81 -3.45 -13.78
N THR A 170 -29.86 -4.57 -14.48
CA THR A 170 -30.24 -5.87 -13.88
C THR A 170 -29.20 -6.26 -12.84
N PRO A 171 -29.58 -6.52 -11.57
CA PRO A 171 -28.62 -6.92 -10.54
C PRO A 171 -28.07 -8.33 -10.80
N ILE A 172 -26.86 -8.57 -10.35
CA ILE A 172 -26.21 -9.91 -10.36
C ILE A 172 -26.96 -10.87 -9.43
N MET A 173 -27.44 -10.35 -8.27
CA MET A 173 -28.33 -11.08 -7.39
C MET A 173 -29.49 -10.17 -6.99
N ASP A 174 -30.70 -10.63 -7.23
CA ASP A 174 -31.91 -10.02 -6.69
C ASP A 174 -32.20 -10.51 -5.26
N ASN A 175 -33.27 -10.00 -4.68
CA ASN A 175 -33.66 -10.35 -3.32
C ASN A 175 -33.99 -11.86 -3.17
N ILE A 176 -34.50 -12.53 -4.20
CA ILE A 176 -34.81 -13.96 -4.17
C ILE A 176 -33.50 -14.75 -4.04
N ARG A 177 -32.54 -14.45 -4.90
CA ARG A 177 -31.23 -15.14 -4.86
C ARG A 177 -30.47 -14.88 -3.55
N ILE A 178 -30.54 -13.66 -3.01
CA ILE A 178 -29.96 -13.34 -1.71
C ILE A 178 -30.57 -14.22 -0.59
N ARG A 179 -31.88 -14.43 -0.59
CA ARG A 179 -32.58 -15.25 0.40
C ARG A 179 -32.27 -16.74 0.29
N GLU A 180 -31.83 -17.20 -0.85
CA GLU A 180 -31.34 -18.57 -1.03
C GLU A 180 -29.96 -18.77 -0.37
N LEU A 181 -29.12 -17.74 -0.41
CA LEU A 181 -27.76 -17.78 0.12
C LEU A 181 -27.67 -17.42 1.61
N LEU A 182 -28.44 -16.39 2.05
CA LEU A 182 -28.42 -15.90 3.42
C LEU A 182 -29.62 -16.42 4.22
N PRO A 183 -29.41 -16.86 5.48
CA PRO A 183 -30.51 -17.30 6.36
C PRO A 183 -31.36 -16.13 6.89
N HIS A 184 -30.86 -14.89 6.79
CA HIS A 184 -31.51 -13.68 7.30
C HIS A 184 -32.89 -13.47 6.68
N ARG A 185 -33.84 -13.03 7.50
CA ARG A 185 -35.22 -12.67 7.10
C ARG A 185 -35.60 -11.36 7.77
N TYR A 186 -36.71 -10.77 7.38
CA TYR A 186 -37.25 -9.59 8.03
C TYR A 186 -37.27 -9.74 9.56
N PRO A 187 -36.80 -8.75 10.35
CA PRO A 187 -36.29 -7.44 9.94
C PRO A 187 -34.75 -7.38 9.71
N MET A 188 -34.04 -8.50 9.74
CA MET A 188 -32.58 -8.57 9.74
C MET A 188 -31.98 -8.80 8.34
N GLN A 189 -32.76 -8.98 7.30
CA GLN A 189 -32.25 -8.99 5.94
C GLN A 189 -32.07 -7.54 5.48
N LEU A 190 -30.82 -7.09 5.37
CA LEU A 190 -30.49 -5.68 5.12
C LEU A 190 -29.96 -5.41 3.71
N VAL A 191 -29.64 -6.43 2.93
CA VAL A 191 -29.17 -6.29 1.55
C VAL A 191 -30.34 -6.54 0.58
N ASP A 192 -30.60 -5.57 -0.30
CA ASP A 192 -31.70 -5.65 -1.26
C ASP A 192 -31.27 -6.31 -2.57
N LYS A 193 -30.06 -5.99 -3.07
CA LYS A 193 -29.51 -6.56 -4.30
C LYS A 193 -27.97 -6.49 -4.32
N VAL A 194 -27.34 -7.28 -5.19
CA VAL A 194 -25.91 -7.26 -5.49
C VAL A 194 -25.73 -6.79 -6.93
N VAL A 195 -24.92 -5.78 -7.14
CA VAL A 195 -24.70 -5.12 -8.45
C VAL A 195 -23.33 -5.36 -9.06
N ALA A 196 -22.35 -5.76 -8.23
CA ALA A 196 -21.06 -6.23 -8.71
C ALA A 196 -20.54 -7.39 -7.84
N LEU A 197 -19.95 -8.38 -8.48
CA LEU A 197 -19.39 -9.57 -7.82
C LEU A 197 -18.13 -10.01 -8.57
N GLY A 198 -17.00 -9.97 -7.87
CA GLY A 198 -15.71 -10.46 -8.34
C GLY A 198 -15.22 -11.64 -7.48
N ALA A 199 -14.01 -12.11 -7.73
CA ALA A 199 -13.41 -13.19 -6.96
C ALA A 199 -13.11 -12.80 -5.50
N THR A 200 -12.82 -11.53 -5.24
CA THR A 200 -12.41 -11.01 -3.93
C THR A 200 -13.19 -9.77 -3.50
N SER A 201 -14.19 -9.34 -4.26
CA SER A 201 -14.93 -8.11 -3.97
C SER A 201 -16.41 -8.25 -4.33
N ILE A 202 -17.27 -7.52 -3.62
CA ILE A 202 -18.71 -7.47 -3.86
C ILE A 202 -19.21 -6.04 -3.66
N VAL A 203 -20.24 -5.68 -4.42
CA VAL A 203 -21.02 -4.45 -4.22
C VAL A 203 -22.48 -4.80 -4.00
N GLY A 204 -22.94 -4.56 -2.78
CA GLY A 204 -24.34 -4.69 -2.40
C GLY A 204 -25.05 -3.36 -2.30
N VAL A 205 -26.36 -3.38 -2.36
CA VAL A 205 -27.23 -2.20 -2.27
C VAL A 205 -28.29 -2.41 -1.19
N LYS A 206 -28.57 -1.34 -0.41
CA LYS A 206 -29.73 -1.23 0.44
C LYS A 206 -30.43 0.11 0.19
N ASN A 207 -31.74 0.08 -0.03
CA ASN A 207 -32.58 1.25 0.00
C ASN A 207 -33.11 1.48 1.42
N VAL A 208 -32.78 2.63 2.00
CA VAL A 208 -33.25 2.96 3.36
C VAL A 208 -34.58 3.66 3.24
N THR A 209 -35.66 2.93 3.54
CA THR A 209 -37.01 3.50 3.44
C THR A 209 -37.53 3.98 4.81
N ALA A 210 -38.55 4.85 4.80
CA ALA A 210 -39.20 5.30 6.02
C ALA A 210 -39.90 4.16 6.79
N ASN A 211 -40.14 3.01 6.14
CA ASN A 211 -40.82 1.83 6.70
C ASN A 211 -39.85 0.86 7.42
N GLU A 212 -38.59 1.22 7.58
CA GLU A 212 -37.68 0.38 8.32
C GLU A 212 -38.03 0.31 9.81
N PRO A 213 -38.11 -0.89 10.40
CA PRO A 213 -38.64 -1.07 11.77
C PRO A 213 -37.79 -0.36 12.83
N PHE A 214 -36.51 -0.14 12.60
CA PHE A 214 -35.63 0.51 13.56
C PHE A 214 -35.91 2.02 13.71
N PHE A 215 -36.60 2.68 12.76
CA PHE A 215 -36.97 4.09 12.90
C PHE A 215 -38.09 4.34 13.92
N THR A 216 -38.80 3.33 14.35
CA THR A 216 -39.76 3.46 15.44
C THR A 216 -39.11 3.86 16.77
N GLY A 217 -37.83 3.55 16.94
CA GLY A 217 -37.06 3.83 18.16
C GLY A 217 -35.77 4.62 17.97
N HIS A 218 -35.23 4.68 16.73
CA HIS A 218 -33.90 5.27 16.50
C HIS A 218 -33.89 6.37 15.43
N PHE A 219 -34.44 7.58 15.62
CA PHE A 219 -35.19 8.10 16.77
C PHE A 219 -36.51 8.68 16.24
N PRO A 220 -37.62 8.71 16.99
CA PRO A 220 -38.92 9.11 16.49
C PRO A 220 -38.97 10.52 15.86
N GLN A 221 -38.22 11.50 16.38
CA GLN A 221 -38.17 12.85 15.86
C GLN A 221 -37.02 13.09 14.87
N GLU A 222 -36.01 12.22 14.86
CA GLU A 222 -34.86 12.33 13.98
C GLU A 222 -34.44 10.92 13.53
N PRO A 223 -35.09 10.38 12.49
CA PRO A 223 -34.83 9.01 12.06
C PRO A 223 -33.42 8.87 11.47
N VAL A 224 -32.61 8.03 12.09
CA VAL A 224 -31.24 7.72 11.67
C VAL A 224 -31.06 6.21 11.66
N MET A 225 -30.55 5.63 10.58
CA MET A 225 -30.22 4.21 10.56
C MET A 225 -29.13 3.90 11.59
N PRO A 226 -29.34 2.94 12.50
CA PRO A 226 -28.31 2.56 13.46
C PRO A 226 -27.00 2.17 12.77
N GLY A 227 -25.89 2.75 13.21
CA GLY A 227 -24.58 2.48 12.61
C GLY A 227 -24.18 1.00 12.68
N VAL A 228 -24.56 0.31 13.78
CA VAL A 228 -24.32 -1.13 13.93
C VAL A 228 -25.03 -1.97 12.87
N LEU A 229 -26.20 -1.53 12.38
CA LEU A 229 -26.91 -2.22 11.30
C LEU A 229 -26.27 -1.95 9.92
N GLN A 230 -25.55 -0.85 9.76
CA GLN A 230 -24.72 -0.65 8.57
C GLN A 230 -23.56 -1.66 8.53
N ILE A 231 -22.94 -1.96 9.68
CA ILE A 231 -21.89 -2.97 9.78
C ILE A 231 -22.46 -4.38 9.53
N GLU A 232 -23.64 -4.68 10.07
CA GLU A 232 -24.33 -5.93 9.79
C GLU A 232 -24.62 -6.10 8.30
N ALA A 233 -25.16 -5.08 7.63
CA ALA A 233 -25.41 -5.11 6.20
C ALA A 233 -24.12 -5.32 5.37
N MET A 234 -23.03 -4.69 5.79
CA MET A 234 -21.69 -4.89 5.23
C MET A 234 -21.24 -6.36 5.34
N ALA A 235 -21.46 -6.98 6.51
CA ALA A 235 -21.12 -8.37 6.75
C ALA A 235 -22.01 -9.33 5.95
N GLN A 236 -23.29 -9.02 5.79
CA GLN A 236 -24.17 -9.77 4.89
C GLN A 236 -23.67 -9.75 3.45
N CYS A 237 -23.24 -8.60 2.94
CA CYS A 237 -22.57 -8.53 1.64
C CYS A 237 -21.32 -9.40 1.58
N GLY A 238 -20.46 -9.35 2.60
CA GLY A 238 -19.29 -10.22 2.69
C GLY A 238 -19.64 -11.71 2.76
N GLY A 239 -20.73 -12.04 3.48
CA GLY A 239 -21.29 -13.39 3.52
C GLY A 239 -21.71 -13.88 2.14
N LEU A 240 -22.41 -13.05 1.36
CA LEU A 240 -22.80 -13.37 -0.02
C LEU A 240 -21.59 -13.63 -0.93
N LEU A 241 -20.51 -12.85 -0.79
CA LEU A 241 -19.27 -13.05 -1.54
C LEU A 241 -18.70 -14.46 -1.30
N VAL A 242 -18.64 -14.89 -0.03
CA VAL A 242 -18.06 -16.19 0.32
C VAL A 242 -19.01 -17.33 0.05
N LEU A 243 -20.28 -17.23 0.48
CA LEU A 243 -21.28 -18.30 0.32
C LEU A 243 -21.54 -18.64 -1.14
N ASN A 244 -21.47 -17.64 -2.05
CA ASN A 244 -21.61 -17.89 -3.49
C ASN A 244 -20.49 -18.76 -4.09
N THR A 245 -19.38 -18.97 -3.38
CA THR A 245 -18.27 -19.84 -3.82
C THR A 245 -18.35 -21.25 -3.26
N LEU A 246 -19.29 -21.53 -2.35
CA LEU A 246 -19.42 -22.80 -1.66
C LEU A 246 -20.47 -23.69 -2.32
N GLU A 247 -20.24 -25.00 -2.26
CA GLU A 247 -21.26 -25.98 -2.56
C GLU A 247 -22.30 -26.06 -1.43
N GLU A 248 -23.60 -26.18 -1.77
CA GLU A 248 -24.72 -26.20 -0.83
C GLU A 248 -24.70 -25.00 0.14
N PRO A 249 -24.69 -23.73 -0.35
CA PRO A 249 -24.51 -22.53 0.47
C PRO A 249 -25.55 -22.42 1.63
N GLU A 250 -26.74 -22.97 1.47
CA GLU A 250 -27.80 -23.02 2.48
C GLU A 250 -27.41 -23.84 3.71
N ARG A 251 -26.40 -24.69 3.60
CA ARG A 251 -25.86 -25.49 4.71
C ARG A 251 -24.76 -24.80 5.51
N TRP A 252 -24.46 -23.55 5.20
CA TRP A 252 -23.41 -22.81 5.86
C TRP A 252 -23.96 -21.60 6.60
N SER A 253 -23.37 -21.29 7.75
CA SER A 253 -23.66 -20.12 8.55
C SER A 253 -22.41 -19.28 8.73
N THR A 254 -22.60 -17.96 8.84
CA THR A 254 -21.52 -17.00 9.05
C THR A 254 -21.71 -16.30 10.38
N TYR A 255 -20.66 -16.26 11.20
CA TYR A 255 -20.69 -15.63 12.51
C TYR A 255 -19.57 -14.63 12.66
N PHE A 256 -19.86 -13.44 13.17
CA PHE A 256 -18.83 -12.50 13.54
C PHE A 256 -17.89 -13.07 14.59
N MET A 257 -16.59 -12.93 14.35
CA MET A 257 -15.54 -13.17 15.35
C MET A 257 -14.98 -11.87 15.90
N LYS A 258 -14.85 -10.84 15.01
CA LYS A 258 -14.19 -9.60 15.36
C LYS A 258 -14.64 -8.48 14.43
N ILE A 259 -14.74 -7.25 14.96
CA ILE A 259 -15.00 -6.03 14.21
C ILE A 259 -13.97 -4.99 14.67
N ASP A 260 -13.21 -4.43 13.73
CA ASP A 260 -12.14 -3.47 13.97
C ASP A 260 -12.31 -2.22 13.11
N ASP A 261 -11.60 -1.16 13.47
CA ASP A 261 -11.45 0.08 12.70
C ASP A 261 -12.78 0.68 12.23
N VAL A 262 -13.83 0.52 13.04
CA VAL A 262 -15.16 1.05 12.73
C VAL A 262 -15.16 2.55 12.82
N LYS A 263 -15.65 3.21 11.76
CA LYS A 263 -15.86 4.66 11.75
C LYS A 263 -17.20 4.99 11.11
N PHE A 264 -17.99 5.80 11.79
CA PHE A 264 -19.20 6.40 11.28
C PHE A 264 -18.91 7.88 10.96
N ARG A 265 -19.12 8.27 9.71
CA ARG A 265 -18.70 9.60 9.22
C ARG A 265 -19.87 10.53 9.00
N GLN A 266 -21.02 9.98 8.60
CA GLN A 266 -22.24 10.74 8.33
C GLN A 266 -23.46 9.92 8.76
N LYS A 267 -24.56 10.64 9.07
CA LYS A 267 -25.85 10.01 9.34
C LYS A 267 -26.41 9.42 8.04
N VAL A 268 -27.07 8.29 8.18
CA VAL A 268 -27.86 7.65 7.13
C VAL A 268 -29.33 7.82 7.51
N VAL A 269 -30.13 8.35 6.63
CA VAL A 269 -31.52 8.75 6.88
C VAL A 269 -32.49 8.12 5.87
N PRO A 270 -33.80 8.09 6.13
CA PRO A 270 -34.79 7.66 5.15
C PRO A 270 -34.66 8.38 3.82
N GLY A 271 -34.64 7.64 2.72
CA GLY A 271 -34.43 8.13 1.36
C GLY A 271 -33.03 7.89 0.82
N ASP A 272 -32.05 7.55 1.69
CA ASP A 272 -30.69 7.22 1.22
C ASP A 272 -30.65 5.83 0.54
N THR A 273 -29.78 5.71 -0.44
CA THR A 273 -29.37 4.41 -1.01
C THR A 273 -27.95 4.14 -0.60
N LEU A 274 -27.73 3.04 0.12
CA LEU A 274 -26.41 2.59 0.56
C LEU A 274 -25.79 1.67 -0.47
N LEU A 275 -24.55 1.95 -0.84
CA LEU A 275 -23.69 1.04 -1.60
C LEU A 275 -22.63 0.47 -0.67
N PHE A 276 -22.64 -0.85 -0.50
CA PHE A 276 -21.63 -1.58 0.28
C PHE A 276 -20.56 -2.11 -0.64
N LYS A 277 -19.35 -1.56 -0.55
CA LYS A 277 -18.16 -2.12 -1.21
C LYS A 277 -17.40 -2.93 -0.19
N VAL A 278 -17.32 -4.23 -0.38
CA VAL A 278 -16.64 -5.15 0.53
C VAL A 278 -15.58 -5.94 -0.21
N ASP A 279 -14.36 -5.93 0.33
CA ASP A 279 -13.19 -6.61 -0.24
C ASP A 279 -12.65 -7.65 0.76
N LEU A 280 -12.31 -8.86 0.28
CA LEU A 280 -11.53 -9.84 1.03
C LEU A 280 -10.10 -9.34 1.20
N LEU A 281 -9.60 -9.31 2.43
CA LEU A 281 -8.22 -8.94 2.74
C LEU A 281 -7.24 -10.10 2.55
N SER A 282 -7.73 -11.32 2.62
CA SER A 282 -6.94 -12.53 2.40
C SER A 282 -7.86 -13.67 1.93
N PRO A 283 -7.31 -14.69 1.23
CA PRO A 283 -8.07 -15.88 0.88
C PRO A 283 -8.69 -16.55 2.12
N LEU A 284 -9.85 -17.18 1.94
CA LEU A 284 -10.50 -17.96 2.99
C LEU A 284 -9.56 -19.06 3.50
N ARG A 285 -9.32 -19.12 4.82
CA ARG A 285 -8.47 -20.14 5.46
C ARG A 285 -9.16 -20.69 6.70
N HIS A 286 -9.26 -22.02 6.80
CA HIS A 286 -9.86 -22.71 7.93
C HIS A 286 -11.27 -22.21 8.32
N GLY A 287 -12.07 -21.82 7.32
CA GLY A 287 -13.38 -21.25 7.55
C GLY A 287 -13.37 -19.82 8.10
N ILE A 288 -12.21 -19.12 8.08
CA ILE A 288 -12.10 -17.74 8.55
C ILE A 288 -11.93 -16.83 7.34
N SER A 289 -12.77 -15.78 7.24
CA SER A 289 -12.68 -14.70 6.28
C SER A 289 -12.40 -13.39 6.99
N SER A 290 -11.45 -12.60 6.46
CA SER A 290 -11.18 -11.24 6.89
C SER A 290 -11.49 -10.28 5.75
N MET A 291 -12.27 -9.23 6.04
CA MET A 291 -12.83 -8.34 5.04
C MET A 291 -12.71 -6.88 5.46
N LYS A 292 -12.65 -6.00 4.49
CA LYS A 292 -12.82 -4.56 4.68
C LYS A 292 -14.00 -4.06 3.88
N GLY A 293 -14.85 -3.28 4.54
CA GLY A 293 -16.03 -2.71 3.91
C GLY A 293 -16.11 -1.20 4.04
N TYR A 294 -16.69 -0.59 3.04
CA TYR A 294 -17.09 0.81 2.99
C TYR A 294 -18.55 0.91 2.60
N VAL A 295 -19.26 1.82 3.25
CA VAL A 295 -20.64 2.18 2.90
C VAL A 295 -20.64 3.58 2.32
N PHE A 296 -21.30 3.74 1.18
CA PHE A 296 -21.43 5.00 0.50
C PHE A 296 -22.90 5.44 0.41
N VAL A 297 -23.11 6.75 0.48
CA VAL A 297 -24.31 7.45 0.02
C VAL A 297 -23.86 8.44 -1.05
N GLY A 298 -24.28 8.24 -2.29
CA GLY A 298 -23.66 8.93 -3.42
C GLY A 298 -22.15 8.67 -3.45
N ASP A 299 -21.34 9.72 -3.54
CA ASP A 299 -19.88 9.62 -3.58
C ASP A 299 -19.20 9.66 -2.20
N HIS A 300 -19.99 9.73 -1.11
CA HIS A 300 -19.48 9.95 0.23
C HIS A 300 -19.44 8.66 1.05
N VAL A 301 -18.30 8.36 1.66
CA VAL A 301 -18.21 7.28 2.64
C VAL A 301 -18.94 7.68 3.91
N VAL A 302 -20.00 6.97 4.27
CA VAL A 302 -20.79 7.20 5.50
C VAL A 302 -20.33 6.34 6.66
N SER A 303 -19.85 5.12 6.38
CA SER A 303 -19.21 4.26 7.37
C SER A 303 -18.18 3.32 6.76
N GLU A 304 -17.26 2.83 7.59
CA GLU A 304 -16.25 1.82 7.23
C GLU A 304 -15.97 0.90 8.39
N ALA A 305 -15.59 -0.34 8.09
CA ALA A 305 -15.15 -1.32 9.09
C ALA A 305 -14.22 -2.37 8.48
N THR A 306 -13.39 -2.96 9.34
CA THR A 306 -12.71 -4.24 9.08
C THR A 306 -13.37 -5.28 9.95
N PHE A 307 -13.69 -6.45 9.42
CA PHE A 307 -14.35 -7.51 10.18
C PHE A 307 -13.84 -8.89 9.79
N THR A 308 -13.89 -9.78 10.75
CA THR A 308 -13.55 -11.20 10.57
C THR A 308 -14.77 -12.04 10.91
N ALA A 309 -15.10 -12.97 10.04
CA ALA A 309 -16.21 -13.91 10.24
C ALA A 309 -15.72 -15.35 10.12
N GLN A 310 -16.34 -16.21 10.90
CA GLN A 310 -16.21 -17.65 10.79
C GLN A 310 -17.36 -18.21 9.96
N ILE A 311 -17.02 -19.09 9.02
CA ILE A 311 -17.95 -19.76 8.12
C ILE A 311 -17.98 -21.23 8.54
N VAL A 312 -19.13 -21.69 8.96
CA VAL A 312 -19.33 -23.03 9.58
C VAL A 312 -20.38 -23.80 8.80
N LYS A 313 -20.10 -25.07 8.46
CA LYS A 313 -21.08 -25.95 7.86
C LYS A 313 -22.05 -26.38 8.95
N ASN A 314 -23.35 -26.21 8.71
CA ASN A 314 -24.40 -26.67 9.61
C ASN A 314 -24.45 -28.20 9.62
N LYS A 315 -24.76 -28.78 10.77
CA LYS A 315 -24.87 -30.24 10.95
C LYS A 315 -26.06 -30.82 10.18
#